data_c74f5ca4afef0ca6cb3ee9d82457d554
#
_entry.id   c74f5ca4afef0ca6cb3ee9d82457d554
#
_cell.length_a   1.000
_cell.length_b   1.000
_cell.length_c   1.000
_cell.angle_alpha   90.00
_cell.angle_beta   90.00
_cell.angle_gamma   90.00
#
_symmetry.space_group_name_H-M   'P 1'
#
loop_
_entity.id
_entity.type
_entity.pdbx_description
1 polymer ?
#
loop_
_entity_poly.entity_id
_entity_poly.type
_entity_poly.pdbx_seq_one_letter_code
_entity_poly.pdbx_strand_id
1 'polypeptide(L)'
;MSEQGNRGRERAYKRRYDRPITIYLDQDGPLADFQGAADAAGLEPKDAKMVRGFYRGLPLTPGAREAVEELLGFHHLHVFVATKIPDRNPHAATEKILWLNEHLPGLGERIIITPNKACLGTSDDFLVDDRAHKADASFFPGTFIHFGSAEYPDWEAVMKRFRLIEANREADPATGGEAHPADDRARVRAAESTRDDEAA
;
A
#
# COMPACT_ATOMS: atom_id res chain seq x y z
N MET A 1 -5.54 -29.70 31.12
CA MET A 1 -5.59 -29.06 29.79
C MET A 1 -4.70 -29.93 28.88
N SER A 2 -5.30 -30.53 27.84
CA SER A 2 -4.60 -31.54 27.02
C SER A 2 -3.51 -30.90 26.16
N GLU A 3 -2.38 -31.61 25.97
CA GLU A 3 -1.27 -31.21 25.07
C GLU A 3 -1.72 -30.89 23.64
N GLN A 4 -2.84 -31.44 23.19
CA GLN A 4 -3.44 -31.15 21.89
C GLN A 4 -4.02 -29.72 21.80
N GLY A 5 -4.57 -29.18 22.89
CA GLY A 5 -5.06 -27.80 22.95
C GLY A 5 -3.94 -26.77 22.89
N ASN A 6 -2.76 -27.12 23.44
CA ASN A 6 -1.61 -26.21 23.40
C ASN A 6 -0.97 -26.18 22.00
N ARG A 7 -0.83 -27.33 21.33
CA ARG A 7 -0.31 -27.43 19.95
C ARG A 7 -1.20 -26.73 18.91
N GLY A 8 -2.51 -26.73 19.12
CA GLY A 8 -3.46 -26.01 18.27
C GLY A 8 -3.34 -24.48 18.39
N ARG A 9 -3.16 -24.00 19.65
CA ARG A 9 -2.93 -22.56 19.92
C ARG A 9 -1.56 -22.10 19.43
N GLU A 10 -0.53 -22.89 19.62
CA GLU A 10 0.82 -22.62 19.15
C GLU A 10 0.90 -22.59 17.62
N ARG A 11 0.24 -23.52 16.88
CA ARG A 11 0.12 -23.47 15.44
C ARG A 11 -0.68 -22.28 14.92
N ALA A 12 -1.76 -21.89 15.61
CA ALA A 12 -2.54 -20.70 15.26
C ALA A 12 -1.74 -19.43 15.51
N TYR A 13 -1.00 -19.37 16.62
CA TYR A 13 -0.10 -18.26 16.96
C TYR A 13 1.02 -18.15 15.91
N LYS A 14 1.72 -19.25 15.61
CA LYS A 14 2.78 -19.30 14.62
C LYS A 14 2.31 -18.86 13.22
N ARG A 15 1.13 -19.34 12.73
CA ARG A 15 0.54 -18.89 11.47
C ARG A 15 0.22 -17.40 11.42
N ARG A 16 -0.16 -16.80 12.55
CA ARG A 16 -0.50 -15.38 12.62
C ARG A 16 0.73 -14.48 12.49
N TYR A 17 1.88 -14.93 12.96
CA TYR A 17 3.13 -14.17 12.94
C TYR A 17 4.04 -14.50 11.75
N ASP A 18 3.85 -15.65 11.09
CA ASP A 18 4.61 -16.04 9.90
C ASP A 18 4.13 -15.33 8.62
N ARG A 19 2.96 -14.69 8.64
CA ARG A 19 2.43 -13.93 7.50
C ARG A 19 2.85 -12.46 7.61
N PRO A 20 3.43 -11.87 6.56
CA PRO A 20 3.65 -10.43 6.53
C PRO A 20 2.32 -9.68 6.69
N ILE A 21 2.34 -8.57 7.40
CA ILE A 21 1.21 -7.63 7.44
C ILE A 21 1.14 -6.94 6.09
N THR A 22 -0.05 -6.87 5.51
CA THR A 22 -0.26 -6.14 4.27
C THR A 22 -0.80 -4.74 4.55
N ILE A 23 -0.17 -3.75 3.95
CA ILE A 23 -0.61 -2.35 3.98
C ILE A 23 -1.15 -2.00 2.60
N TYR A 24 -2.41 -1.61 2.55
CA TYR A 24 -3.08 -1.11 1.35
C TYR A 24 -3.10 0.42 1.42
N LEU A 25 -2.58 1.08 0.41
CA LEU A 25 -2.55 2.54 0.30
C LEU A 25 -3.54 3.00 -0.76
N ASP A 26 -4.47 3.89 -0.44
CA ASP A 26 -5.22 4.58 -1.50
C ASP A 26 -4.29 5.50 -2.28
N GLN A 27 -4.59 5.68 -3.55
CA GLN A 27 -3.77 6.53 -4.41
C GLN A 27 -4.15 8.00 -4.27
N ASP A 28 -5.45 8.33 -4.41
CA ASP A 28 -5.94 9.70 -4.42
C ASP A 28 -6.09 10.19 -2.97
N GLY A 29 -5.35 11.19 -2.57
CA GLY A 29 -5.26 11.71 -1.20
C GLY A 29 -3.96 11.27 -0.52
N PRO A 30 -3.80 10.03 -0.08
CA PRO A 30 -2.56 9.60 0.59
C PRO A 30 -1.30 9.70 -0.27
N LEU A 31 -1.33 9.25 -1.54
CA LEU A 31 -0.15 9.26 -2.40
C LEU A 31 -0.11 10.44 -3.38
N ALA A 32 -1.25 10.73 -4.01
CA ALA A 32 -1.39 11.79 -5.00
C ALA A 32 -2.36 12.86 -4.47
N ASP A 33 -1.92 14.11 -4.46
CA ASP A 33 -2.75 15.25 -3.99
C ASP A 33 -3.83 15.62 -5.02
N PHE A 34 -4.88 14.79 -5.03
CA PHE A 34 -6.01 14.97 -5.93
C PHE A 34 -6.80 16.25 -5.62
N GLN A 35 -7.05 16.53 -4.34
CA GLN A 35 -7.86 17.70 -3.95
C GLN A 35 -7.13 19.00 -4.27
N GLY A 36 -5.86 19.13 -3.86
CA GLY A 36 -5.06 20.32 -4.15
C GLY A 36 -4.92 20.58 -5.66
N ALA A 37 -4.77 19.52 -6.48
CA ALA A 37 -4.72 19.65 -7.93
C ALA A 37 -6.07 20.10 -8.53
N ALA A 38 -7.20 19.59 -8.01
CA ALA A 38 -8.53 20.02 -8.45
C ALA A 38 -8.78 21.49 -8.11
N ASP A 39 -8.45 21.91 -6.88
CA ASP A 39 -8.58 23.27 -6.41
C ASP A 39 -7.71 24.24 -7.23
N ALA A 40 -6.46 23.86 -7.49
CA ALA A 40 -5.54 24.65 -8.33
C ALA A 40 -6.03 24.80 -9.78
N ALA A 41 -6.73 23.79 -10.31
CA ALA A 41 -7.35 23.82 -11.62
C ALA A 41 -8.71 24.56 -11.66
N GLY A 42 -9.26 24.96 -10.50
CA GLY A 42 -10.59 25.54 -10.38
C GLY A 42 -11.72 24.58 -10.74
N LEU A 43 -11.50 23.27 -10.52
CA LEU A 43 -12.45 22.22 -10.86
C LEU A 43 -13.07 21.61 -9.62
N GLU A 44 -14.37 21.32 -9.69
CA GLU A 44 -14.98 20.47 -8.70
C GLU A 44 -14.41 19.04 -8.81
N PRO A 45 -14.20 18.29 -7.70
CA PRO A 45 -13.65 16.94 -7.72
C PRO A 45 -14.38 15.97 -8.67
N LYS A 46 -15.70 16.10 -8.81
CA LYS A 46 -16.49 15.28 -9.73
C LYS A 46 -16.14 15.54 -11.21
N ASP A 47 -15.80 16.78 -11.56
CA ASP A 47 -15.47 17.20 -12.93
C ASP A 47 -13.99 16.88 -13.22
N ALA A 48 -13.08 17.16 -12.29
CA ALA A 48 -11.66 16.82 -12.38
C ALA A 48 -11.44 15.35 -12.73
N LYS A 49 -12.21 14.44 -12.11
CA LYS A 49 -12.16 12.99 -12.39
C LYS A 49 -12.47 12.61 -13.83
N MET A 50 -13.17 13.47 -14.57
CA MET A 50 -13.55 13.23 -15.97
C MET A 50 -12.55 13.81 -16.97
N VAL A 51 -11.61 14.64 -16.50
CA VAL A 51 -10.60 15.27 -17.37
C VAL A 51 -9.53 14.23 -17.70
N ARG A 52 -9.35 13.99 -19.00
CA ARG A 52 -8.29 13.11 -19.51
C ARG A 52 -6.92 13.71 -19.19
N GLY A 53 -6.01 12.91 -18.67
CA GLY A 53 -4.68 13.35 -18.27
C GLY A 53 -4.60 13.88 -16.85
N PHE A 54 -5.74 14.11 -16.18
CA PHE A 54 -5.75 14.70 -14.84
C PHE A 54 -4.99 13.85 -13.82
N TYR A 55 -5.27 12.54 -13.78
CA TYR A 55 -4.58 11.62 -12.87
C TYR A 55 -3.09 11.48 -13.17
N ARG A 56 -2.71 11.64 -14.43
CA ARG A 56 -1.30 11.56 -14.85
C ARG A 56 -0.49 12.75 -14.34
N GLY A 57 -1.12 13.92 -14.22
CA GLY A 57 -0.49 15.18 -13.80
C GLY A 57 -0.58 15.49 -12.32
N LEU A 58 -1.08 14.59 -11.46
CA LEU A 58 -1.22 14.86 -10.03
C LEU A 58 0.15 15.01 -9.36
N PRO A 59 0.32 15.98 -8.45
CA PRO A 59 1.49 16.06 -7.61
C PRO A 59 1.47 14.96 -6.54
N LEU A 60 2.65 14.60 -6.02
CA LEU A 60 2.76 13.77 -4.82
C LEU A 60 2.19 14.52 -3.62
N THR A 61 1.49 13.78 -2.76
CA THR A 61 1.16 14.26 -1.42
C THR A 61 2.46 14.44 -0.61
N PRO A 62 2.62 15.54 0.14
CA PRO A 62 3.82 15.78 0.94
C PRO A 62 4.17 14.58 1.84
N GLY A 63 5.43 14.13 1.80
CA GLY A 63 5.93 13.00 2.57
C GLY A 63 5.59 11.61 2.00
N ALA A 64 4.80 11.50 0.92
CA ALA A 64 4.37 10.23 0.36
C ALA A 64 5.55 9.41 -0.20
N ARG A 65 6.52 10.04 -0.86
CA ARG A 65 7.68 9.36 -1.45
C ARG A 65 8.53 8.74 -0.36
N GLU A 66 8.92 9.53 0.61
CA GLU A 66 9.77 9.12 1.74
C GLU A 66 9.10 7.99 2.55
N ALA A 67 7.79 8.12 2.80
CA ALA A 67 7.01 7.10 3.50
C ALA A 67 6.97 5.78 2.73
N VAL A 68 6.73 5.81 1.42
CA VAL A 68 6.68 4.61 0.58
C VAL A 68 8.06 3.94 0.50
N GLU A 69 9.13 4.71 0.32
CA GLU A 69 10.50 4.19 0.28
C GLU A 69 10.87 3.50 1.60
N GLU A 70 10.52 4.09 2.75
CA GLU A 70 10.71 3.50 4.07
C GLU A 70 9.87 2.23 4.25
N LEU A 71 8.58 2.26 3.90
CA LEU A 71 7.68 1.11 3.99
C LEU A 71 8.15 -0.08 3.15
N LEU A 72 8.69 0.17 1.97
CA LEU A 72 9.24 -0.87 1.09
C LEU A 72 10.53 -1.49 1.64
N GLY A 73 11.22 -0.79 2.55
CA GLY A 73 12.39 -1.29 3.27
C GLY A 73 12.07 -2.18 4.46
N PHE A 74 10.84 -2.22 4.95
CA PHE A 74 10.45 -3.05 6.08
C PHE A 74 10.31 -4.52 5.69
N HIS A 75 10.85 -5.43 6.52
CA HIS A 75 10.90 -6.86 6.22
C HIS A 75 9.57 -7.59 6.49
N HIS A 76 8.80 -7.09 7.45
CA HIS A 76 7.56 -7.74 7.91
C HIS A 76 6.29 -7.10 7.34
N LEU A 77 6.43 -6.08 6.50
CA LEU A 77 5.33 -5.34 5.91
C LEU A 77 5.32 -5.49 4.39
N HIS A 78 4.16 -5.83 3.83
CA HIS A 78 3.92 -5.85 2.38
C HIS A 78 3.05 -4.66 1.99
N VAL A 79 3.48 -3.89 1.00
CA VAL A 79 2.77 -2.69 0.57
C VAL A 79 2.13 -2.91 -0.79
N PHE A 80 0.85 -2.56 -0.90
CA PHE A 80 0.09 -2.52 -2.15
C PHE A 80 -0.66 -1.20 -2.27
N VAL A 81 -0.87 -0.76 -3.49
CA VAL A 81 -1.82 0.34 -3.77
C VAL A 81 -3.20 -0.27 -4.03
N ALA A 82 -4.23 0.24 -3.36
CA ALA A 82 -5.61 -0.17 -3.57
C ALA A 82 -6.44 1.05 -4.00
N THR A 83 -6.70 1.20 -5.29
CA THR A 83 -7.36 2.38 -5.83
C THR A 83 -8.64 2.03 -6.60
N LYS A 84 -9.60 2.97 -6.61
CA LYS A 84 -10.80 2.90 -7.45
C LYS A 84 -10.65 3.81 -8.66
N ILE A 85 -11.14 3.38 -9.82
CA ILE A 85 -11.29 4.23 -10.99
C ILE A 85 -12.69 4.84 -11.04
N PRO A 86 -12.87 6.05 -11.58
CA PRO A 86 -14.19 6.62 -11.84
C PRO A 86 -14.95 5.82 -12.90
N ASP A 87 -16.22 5.58 -12.68
CA ASP A 87 -17.05 4.72 -13.54
C ASP A 87 -17.15 5.23 -15.01
N ARG A 88 -16.97 6.55 -15.24
CA ARG A 88 -17.09 7.19 -16.57
C ARG A 88 -15.78 7.60 -17.21
N ASN A 89 -14.63 7.31 -16.55
CA ASN A 89 -13.31 7.63 -17.10
C ASN A 89 -12.44 6.37 -17.17
N PRO A 90 -12.53 5.58 -18.24
CA PRO A 90 -11.72 4.37 -18.39
C PRO A 90 -10.22 4.68 -18.53
N HIS A 91 -9.84 5.89 -18.93
CA HIS A 91 -8.45 6.32 -19.05
C HIS A 91 -7.77 6.45 -17.67
N ALA A 92 -8.56 6.70 -16.62
CA ALA A 92 -8.04 6.86 -15.26
C ALA A 92 -7.22 5.64 -14.79
N ALA A 93 -7.57 4.42 -15.19
CA ALA A 93 -6.79 3.22 -14.86
C ALA A 93 -5.37 3.31 -15.40
N THR A 94 -5.22 3.58 -16.70
CA THR A 94 -3.91 3.73 -17.33
C THR A 94 -3.12 4.90 -16.74
N GLU A 95 -3.79 6.04 -16.55
CA GLU A 95 -3.15 7.24 -16.01
C GLU A 95 -2.61 7.01 -14.58
N LYS A 96 -3.37 6.33 -13.74
CA LYS A 96 -2.98 5.98 -12.36
C LYS A 96 -1.79 5.01 -12.33
N ILE A 97 -1.78 4.00 -13.18
CA ILE A 97 -0.66 3.05 -13.33
C ILE A 97 0.60 3.79 -13.79
N LEU A 98 0.50 4.60 -14.84
CA LEU A 98 1.63 5.37 -15.35
C LEU A 98 2.15 6.37 -14.31
N TRP A 99 1.25 7.00 -13.54
CA TRP A 99 1.62 7.90 -12.46
C TRP A 99 2.44 7.18 -11.37
N LEU A 100 1.98 5.98 -10.94
CA LEU A 100 2.71 5.17 -9.96
C LEU A 100 4.10 4.78 -10.47
N ASN A 101 4.21 4.33 -11.71
CA ASN A 101 5.49 3.96 -12.31
C ASN A 101 6.48 5.13 -12.38
N GLU A 102 5.98 6.34 -12.58
CA GLU A 102 6.81 7.54 -12.65
C GLU A 102 7.21 8.08 -11.28
N HIS A 103 6.26 8.13 -10.35
CA HIS A 103 6.47 8.79 -9.08
C HIS A 103 6.92 7.84 -7.95
N LEU A 104 6.45 6.60 -7.97
CA LEU A 104 6.67 5.58 -6.95
C LEU A 104 6.96 4.21 -7.61
N PRO A 105 8.06 4.07 -8.36
CA PRO A 105 8.32 2.87 -9.19
C PRO A 105 8.35 1.57 -8.39
N GLY A 106 8.72 1.59 -7.12
CA GLY A 106 8.65 0.41 -6.23
C GLY A 106 7.25 -0.15 -6.00
N LEU A 107 6.19 0.61 -6.34
CA LEU A 107 4.79 0.19 -6.25
C LEU A 107 4.16 -0.16 -7.61
N GLY A 108 4.87 0.00 -8.71
CA GLY A 108 4.31 -0.11 -10.07
C GLY A 108 3.67 -1.47 -10.38
N GLU A 109 4.21 -2.57 -9.84
CA GLU A 109 3.65 -3.92 -9.99
C GLU A 109 2.71 -4.32 -8.83
N ARG A 110 2.47 -3.42 -7.87
CA ARG A 110 1.73 -3.68 -6.62
C ARG A 110 0.40 -2.92 -6.58
N ILE A 111 -0.23 -2.70 -7.73
CA ILE A 111 -1.50 -1.98 -7.83
C ILE A 111 -2.69 -2.94 -7.91
N ILE A 112 -3.70 -2.67 -7.10
CA ILE A 112 -5.00 -3.33 -7.11
C ILE A 112 -6.05 -2.26 -7.47
N ILE A 113 -6.70 -2.45 -8.61
CA ILE A 113 -7.83 -1.61 -8.99
C ILE A 113 -9.10 -2.32 -8.54
N THR A 114 -9.81 -1.75 -7.60
CA THR A 114 -11.01 -2.36 -7.03
C THR A 114 -12.12 -1.33 -6.75
N PRO A 115 -13.37 -1.66 -7.02
CA PRO A 115 -14.51 -0.85 -6.59
C PRO A 115 -14.85 -1.02 -5.10
N ASN A 116 -14.32 -2.08 -4.46
CA ASN A 116 -14.66 -2.46 -3.09
C ASN A 116 -13.39 -2.85 -2.31
N LYS A 117 -13.00 -2.03 -1.33
CA LYS A 117 -11.83 -2.27 -0.47
C LYS A 117 -12.14 -3.19 0.72
N ALA A 118 -13.42 -3.42 1.02
CA ALA A 118 -13.83 -4.34 2.08
C ALA A 118 -13.49 -5.81 1.78
N CYS A 119 -13.25 -6.16 0.51
CA CYS A 119 -12.84 -7.51 0.13
C CYS A 119 -11.33 -7.75 0.19
N LEU A 120 -10.54 -6.72 0.55
CA LEU A 120 -9.11 -6.82 0.69
C LEU A 120 -8.71 -7.20 2.12
N GLY A 121 -7.54 -7.81 2.25
CA GLY A 121 -6.87 -8.00 3.52
C GLY A 121 -7.57 -8.94 4.51
N THR A 122 -7.10 -8.87 5.73
CA THR A 122 -7.62 -9.60 6.90
C THR A 122 -7.60 -8.69 8.13
N SER A 123 -7.99 -9.20 9.30
CA SER A 123 -7.98 -8.46 10.58
C SER A 123 -6.61 -7.90 10.99
N ASP A 124 -5.54 -8.44 10.44
CA ASP A 124 -4.17 -8.05 10.81
C ASP A 124 -3.56 -7.02 9.85
N ASP A 125 -4.24 -6.72 8.75
CA ASP A 125 -3.78 -5.82 7.70
C ASP A 125 -4.23 -4.37 7.93
N PHE A 126 -3.70 -3.44 7.14
CA PHE A 126 -3.98 -2.01 7.25
C PHE A 126 -4.46 -1.45 5.92
N LEU A 127 -5.37 -0.49 6.00
CA LEU A 127 -5.79 0.35 4.87
C LEU A 127 -5.58 1.81 5.24
N VAL A 128 -4.74 2.53 4.48
CA VAL A 128 -4.54 3.98 4.58
C VAL A 128 -5.36 4.65 3.47
N ASP A 129 -6.38 5.42 3.83
CA ASP A 129 -7.31 6.05 2.88
C ASP A 129 -7.85 7.35 3.49
N ASP A 130 -8.08 8.38 2.68
CA ASP A 130 -8.62 9.68 3.11
C ASP A 130 -10.15 9.68 3.21
N ARG A 131 -10.82 8.61 2.70
CA ARG A 131 -12.29 8.59 2.57
C ARG A 131 -12.91 7.26 3.01
N ALA A 132 -13.29 7.17 4.28
CA ALA A 132 -13.87 5.98 4.88
C ALA A 132 -15.12 5.42 4.14
N HIS A 133 -15.93 6.29 3.53
CA HIS A 133 -17.18 5.92 2.87
C HIS A 133 -17.06 5.72 1.34
N LYS A 134 -15.85 5.70 0.80
CA LYS A 134 -15.61 5.39 -0.61
C LYS A 134 -15.09 3.98 -0.78
N ALA A 135 -15.56 3.29 -1.82
CA ALA A 135 -15.14 1.93 -2.13
C ALA A 135 -15.23 0.97 -0.92
N ASP A 136 -16.23 1.17 -0.06
CA ASP A 136 -16.49 0.40 1.16
C ASP A 136 -15.29 0.32 2.12
N ALA A 137 -14.43 1.34 2.14
CA ALA A 137 -13.22 1.36 2.94
C ALA A 137 -13.48 1.22 4.45
N SER A 138 -14.60 1.76 4.95
CA SER A 138 -15.01 1.61 6.37
C SER A 138 -15.34 0.17 6.78
N PHE A 139 -15.58 -0.73 5.82
CA PHE A 139 -15.82 -2.15 6.04
C PHE A 139 -14.56 -3.01 5.80
N PHE A 140 -13.40 -2.38 5.64
CA PHE A 140 -12.14 -3.11 5.56
C PHE A 140 -11.95 -3.97 6.80
N PRO A 141 -11.61 -5.27 6.67
CA PRO A 141 -11.61 -6.19 7.82
C PRO A 141 -10.50 -5.94 8.83
N GLY A 142 -9.45 -5.23 8.45
CA GLY A 142 -8.31 -4.87 9.30
C GLY A 142 -8.43 -3.48 9.92
N THR A 143 -7.27 -2.86 10.15
CA THR A 143 -7.22 -1.50 10.71
C THR A 143 -7.33 -0.46 9.59
N PHE A 144 -8.36 0.37 9.66
CA PHE A 144 -8.49 1.55 8.81
C PHE A 144 -7.74 2.75 9.41
N ILE A 145 -6.79 3.30 8.68
CA ILE A 145 -6.06 4.53 9.02
C ILE A 145 -6.64 5.66 8.17
N HIS A 146 -7.37 6.55 8.81
CA HIS A 146 -7.98 7.71 8.13
C HIS A 146 -6.94 8.81 7.91
N PHE A 147 -6.32 8.81 6.74
CA PHE A 147 -5.35 9.82 6.34
C PHE A 147 -5.99 11.21 6.27
N GLY A 148 -5.30 12.24 6.78
CA GLY A 148 -5.82 13.59 6.88
C GLY A 148 -6.74 13.83 8.09
N SER A 149 -6.94 12.83 8.97
CA SER A 149 -7.68 13.00 10.24
C SER A 149 -6.81 13.66 11.31
N ALA A 150 -7.42 14.03 12.44
CA ALA A 150 -6.68 14.57 13.58
C ALA A 150 -5.65 13.57 14.16
N GLU A 151 -5.89 12.26 14.05
CA GLU A 151 -4.97 11.22 14.51
C GLU A 151 -3.84 10.97 13.51
N TYR A 152 -4.14 11.04 12.21
CA TYR A 152 -3.19 10.79 11.11
C TYR A 152 -3.21 11.95 10.10
N PRO A 153 -2.79 13.16 10.51
CA PRO A 153 -2.88 14.36 9.67
C PRO A 153 -1.96 14.29 8.43
N ASP A 154 -0.89 13.50 8.51
CA ASP A 154 0.16 13.41 7.49
C ASP A 154 0.86 12.05 7.52
N TRP A 155 1.83 11.88 6.61
CA TRP A 155 2.62 10.67 6.51
C TRP A 155 3.53 10.42 7.72
N GLU A 156 4.00 11.45 8.41
CA GLU A 156 4.84 11.24 9.61
C GLU A 156 4.05 10.57 10.74
N ALA A 157 2.79 10.97 10.95
CA ALA A 157 1.91 10.35 11.93
C ALA A 157 1.60 8.89 11.57
N VAL A 158 1.38 8.60 10.29
CA VAL A 158 1.17 7.23 9.79
C VAL A 158 2.43 6.39 9.97
N MET A 159 3.60 6.90 9.59
CA MET A 159 4.87 6.19 9.66
C MET A 159 5.31 5.88 11.09
N LYS A 160 5.02 6.76 12.04
CA LYS A 160 5.27 6.50 13.46
C LYS A 160 4.61 5.19 13.93
N ARG A 161 3.40 4.90 13.44
CA ARG A 161 2.71 3.64 13.75
C ARG A 161 3.40 2.44 13.10
N PHE A 162 3.78 2.53 11.84
CA PHE A 162 4.39 1.40 11.12
C PHE A 162 5.81 1.10 11.60
N ARG A 163 6.61 2.11 11.93
CA ARG A 163 7.91 1.94 12.59
C ARG A 163 7.80 1.15 13.90
N LEU A 164 6.77 1.44 14.70
CA LEU A 164 6.53 0.71 15.94
C LEU A 164 6.13 -0.75 15.70
N ILE A 165 5.32 -1.02 14.67
CA ILE A 165 4.91 -2.37 14.31
C ILE A 165 6.12 -3.18 13.83
N GLU A 166 6.96 -2.60 12.95
CA GLU A 166 8.17 -3.26 12.46
C GLU A 166 9.13 -3.57 13.61
N ALA A 167 9.45 -2.59 14.46
CA ALA A 167 10.33 -2.78 15.61
C ALA A 167 9.83 -3.86 16.59
N ASN A 168 8.53 -3.94 16.83
CA ASN A 168 7.96 -4.97 17.68
C ASN A 168 8.07 -6.38 17.07
N ARG A 169 7.97 -6.49 15.74
CA ARG A 169 8.14 -7.76 15.03
C ARG A 169 9.59 -8.20 14.97
N GLU A 170 10.52 -7.29 14.75
CA GLU A 170 11.95 -7.58 14.80
C GLU A 170 12.40 -8.06 16.19
N ALA A 171 11.78 -7.55 17.26
CA ALA A 171 12.07 -7.94 18.62
C ALA A 171 11.45 -9.29 19.05
N ASP A 172 10.52 -9.86 18.26
CA ASP A 172 9.89 -11.15 18.57
C ASP A 172 10.75 -12.31 18.04
N PRO A 173 11.34 -13.14 18.93
CA PRO A 173 12.20 -14.25 18.53
C PRO A 173 11.47 -15.33 17.70
N ALA A 174 10.13 -15.32 17.65
CA ALA A 174 9.34 -16.21 16.81
C ALA A 174 9.32 -15.79 15.33
N THR A 175 9.70 -14.53 15.01
CA THR A 175 9.74 -13.99 13.65
C THR A 175 11.15 -13.98 13.05
N GLY A 176 12.19 -14.24 13.85
CA GLY A 176 13.59 -14.26 13.44
C GLY A 176 13.96 -15.55 12.71
N GLY A 177 13.78 -15.59 11.41
CA GLY A 177 14.39 -16.64 10.58
C GLY A 177 13.56 -17.08 9.39
N GLU A 178 13.77 -16.44 8.29
CA GLU A 178 13.90 -16.92 6.91
C GLU A 178 13.56 -15.76 5.96
N ALA A 179 14.52 -15.38 5.14
CA ALA A 179 14.32 -14.40 4.08
C ALA A 179 13.18 -14.87 3.16
N HIS A 180 12.20 -14.00 2.93
CA HIS A 180 11.02 -14.30 2.12
C HIS A 180 11.43 -14.58 0.66
N PRO A 181 10.86 -15.62 -0.01
CA PRO A 181 11.18 -15.97 -1.41
C PRO A 181 10.95 -14.85 -2.45
N ALA A 182 10.28 -13.75 -2.09
CA ALA A 182 10.14 -12.59 -2.97
C ALA A 182 11.46 -11.86 -3.23
N ASP A 183 12.43 -11.97 -2.33
CA ASP A 183 13.77 -11.40 -2.47
C ASP A 183 14.62 -12.15 -3.51
N ASP A 184 14.37 -13.46 -3.67
CA ASP A 184 15.04 -14.29 -4.68
C ASP A 184 14.60 -13.95 -6.12
N ARG A 185 13.36 -13.51 -6.33
CA ARG A 185 12.88 -13.12 -7.67
C ARG A 185 13.49 -11.78 -8.14
N ALA A 186 13.73 -10.85 -7.23
CA ALA A 186 14.41 -9.60 -7.54
C ALA A 186 15.90 -9.86 -7.86
N ARG A 187 16.55 -10.78 -7.15
CA ARG A 187 17.95 -11.19 -7.40
C ARG A 187 18.09 -11.97 -8.71
N VAL A 188 17.14 -12.84 -9.04
CA VAL A 188 17.13 -13.58 -10.31
C VAL A 188 16.95 -12.66 -11.50
N ARG A 189 16.03 -11.66 -11.44
CA ARG A 189 15.86 -10.67 -12.52
C ARG A 189 17.09 -9.76 -12.69
N ALA A 190 17.76 -9.37 -11.62
CA ALA A 190 19.00 -8.61 -11.70
C ALA A 190 20.14 -9.43 -12.36
N ALA A 191 20.19 -10.74 -12.10
CA ALA A 191 21.18 -11.64 -12.70
C ALA A 191 20.88 -11.97 -14.18
N GLU A 192 19.62 -11.96 -14.61
CA GLU A 192 19.21 -12.14 -16.00
C GLU A 192 19.46 -10.89 -16.83
N SER A 193 19.22 -9.69 -16.28
CA SER A 193 19.49 -8.40 -16.94
C SER A 193 20.97 -8.17 -17.28
N THR A 194 21.89 -8.71 -16.46
CA THR A 194 23.34 -8.60 -16.70
C THR A 194 23.87 -9.59 -17.76
N ARG A 195 23.08 -10.63 -18.13
CA ARG A 195 23.50 -11.62 -19.16
C ARG A 195 23.11 -11.18 -20.58
N ASP A 196 22.07 -10.36 -20.71
CA ASP A 196 21.63 -9.87 -22.03
C ASP A 196 22.52 -8.73 -22.54
N ASP A 197 23.23 -8.02 -21.66
CA ASP A 197 24.19 -6.96 -22.03
C ASP A 197 25.58 -7.49 -22.45
N GLU A 198 25.91 -8.76 -22.17
CA GLU A 198 27.17 -9.38 -22.62
C GLU A 198 27.06 -10.14 -23.97
N ALA A 199 25.86 -10.22 -24.55
CA ALA A 199 25.59 -10.98 -25.79
C ALA A 199 25.24 -10.09 -27.00
N ALA A 200 25.45 -8.76 -26.94
CA ALA A 200 25.22 -7.81 -28.04
C ALA A 200 26.51 -7.25 -28.63
#